data_cc5b1307e6ca2d4997060f3b74836302
#
_entry.id   cc5b1307e6ca2d4997060f3b74836302
#
_cell.length_a   1.000
_cell.length_b   1.000
_cell.length_c   1.000
_cell.angle_alpha   90.00
_cell.angle_beta   90.00
_cell.angle_gamma   90.00
#
_symmetry.space_group_name_H-M   'P 1'
#
loop_
_entity.id
_entity.type
_entity.pdbx_description
1 polymer ?
#
loop_
_entity_poly.entity_id
_entity_poly.type
_entity_poly.pdbx_seq_one_letter_code
_entity_poly.pdbx_strand_id
1 'polypeptide(L)'
;MSESNAIPPSLRIGLIAAVVLVLLGVFLVPQIAYILDEAEQAVVLQFGKPVGDPVREAGLHFKQPFIQEVRRFDKRILAWDGDPNQVPTSGREFISVDTTARWRIIDPLKFLQSVSNEIAAQSRLDDIIDSVVRDEISATDLVEIVRSASWSVTEEDLRRVDVVTVEGGDKELMKPVKVGRQKLTRRILANAREQMGQYGIELVDVRLKRLNYIQDVRQQVFDRMISERQRIAEKHRSEGVGAPPRIEGAPSP
;
A
#
# COMPACT_ATOMS: atom_id res chain seq x y z
N MET A 1 35.55 73.25 12.01
CA MET A 1 34.61 73.13 13.14
C MET A 1 33.53 72.17 12.66
N SER A 2 33.59 70.92 13.09
CA SER A 2 32.58 69.92 12.79
C SER A 2 31.72 69.76 14.04
N GLU A 3 30.49 70.33 14.00
CA GLU A 3 29.50 70.09 15.04
C GLU A 3 29.08 68.60 14.96
N SER A 4 29.54 67.86 15.97
CA SER A 4 29.02 66.53 16.20
C SER A 4 27.57 66.60 16.66
N ASN A 5 26.65 66.29 15.76
CA ASN A 5 25.22 66.15 16.07
C ASN A 5 25.02 64.94 16.98
N ALA A 6 25.36 65.12 18.28
CA ALA A 6 25.15 64.10 19.28
C ALA A 6 23.68 64.03 19.62
N ILE A 7 23.00 62.97 19.21
CA ILE A 7 21.59 62.67 19.54
C ILE A 7 21.40 62.77 21.05
N PRO A 8 20.42 63.54 21.56
CA PRO A 8 20.24 63.72 23.01
C PRO A 8 19.95 62.37 23.70
N PRO A 9 20.41 62.20 24.94
CA PRO A 9 20.34 60.89 25.63
C PRO A 9 18.90 60.37 25.79
N SER A 10 17.91 61.23 25.92
CA SER A 10 16.48 60.89 25.94
C SER A 10 16.01 60.24 24.63
N LEU A 11 16.48 60.73 23.50
CA LEU A 11 16.14 60.18 22.18
C LEU A 11 16.80 58.83 21.92
N ARG A 12 18.02 58.63 22.44
CA ARG A 12 18.74 57.31 22.37
C ARG A 12 18.04 56.26 23.21
N ILE A 13 17.56 56.60 24.44
CA ILE A 13 16.80 55.67 25.29
C ILE A 13 15.47 55.32 24.63
N GLY A 14 14.75 56.31 24.05
CA GLY A 14 13.52 56.07 23.33
C GLY A 14 13.71 55.16 22.11
N LEU A 15 14.80 55.34 21.35
CA LEU A 15 15.11 54.50 20.18
C LEU A 15 15.48 53.06 20.59
N ILE A 16 16.27 52.90 21.68
CA ILE A 16 16.58 51.57 22.22
C ILE A 16 15.33 50.88 22.72
N ALA A 17 14.45 51.56 23.43
CA ALA A 17 13.17 51.00 23.88
C ALA A 17 12.27 50.59 22.72
N ALA A 18 12.21 51.39 21.66
CA ALA A 18 11.44 51.05 20.45
C ALA A 18 12.01 49.81 19.76
N VAL A 19 13.33 49.70 19.61
CA VAL A 19 14.00 48.52 19.02
C VAL A 19 13.73 47.27 19.88
N VAL A 20 13.85 47.36 21.20
CA VAL A 20 13.54 46.27 22.12
C VAL A 20 12.10 45.81 22.00
N LEU A 21 11.15 46.75 21.88
CA LEU A 21 9.75 46.46 21.75
C LEU A 21 9.43 45.78 20.41
N VAL A 22 10.07 46.21 19.32
CA VAL A 22 9.95 45.57 18.00
C VAL A 22 10.54 44.15 18.04
N LEU A 23 11.71 43.97 18.62
CA LEU A 23 12.35 42.66 18.76
C LEU A 23 11.49 41.72 19.63
N LEU A 24 10.91 42.22 20.71
CA LEU A 24 9.99 41.47 21.55
C LEU A 24 8.73 41.06 20.76
N GLY A 25 8.17 41.99 19.96
CA GLY A 25 7.04 41.69 19.08
C GLY A 25 7.35 40.61 18.07
N VAL A 26 8.48 40.70 17.37
CA VAL A 26 8.93 39.69 16.41
C VAL A 26 9.12 38.31 17.08
N PHE A 27 9.62 38.29 18.31
CA PHE A 27 9.80 37.05 19.07
C PHE A 27 8.47 36.45 19.56
N LEU A 28 7.49 37.27 19.95
CA LEU A 28 6.21 36.82 20.50
C LEU A 28 5.21 36.37 19.43
N VAL A 29 5.22 36.98 18.24
CA VAL A 29 4.25 36.66 17.17
C VAL A 29 4.22 35.16 16.84
N PRO A 30 5.34 34.45 16.57
CA PRO A 30 5.33 33.02 16.27
C PRO A 30 4.94 32.14 17.47
N GLN A 31 4.97 32.70 18.69
CA GLN A 31 4.52 32.00 19.90
C GLN A 31 3.00 32.05 20.10
N ILE A 32 2.34 33.06 19.54
CA ILE A 32 0.90 33.31 19.72
C ILE A 32 0.10 32.78 18.54
N ALA A 33 0.67 32.84 17.33
CA ALA A 33 -0.04 32.48 16.09
C ALA A 33 0.73 31.41 15.30
N TYR A 34 -0.03 30.57 14.59
CA TYR A 34 0.53 29.63 13.62
C TYR A 34 -0.34 29.58 12.36
N ILE A 35 0.29 29.29 11.24
CA ILE A 35 -0.39 29.13 9.96
C ILE A 35 -0.50 27.64 9.70
N LEU A 36 -1.70 27.17 9.35
CA LEU A 36 -1.98 25.80 8.94
C LEU A 36 -2.19 25.77 7.44
N ASP A 37 -1.47 24.89 6.76
CA ASP A 37 -1.61 24.67 5.32
C ASP A 37 -2.89 23.84 5.01
N GLU A 38 -3.41 23.95 3.77
CA GLU A 38 -4.56 23.15 3.30
C GLU A 38 -4.25 21.63 3.31
N ALA A 39 -2.99 21.27 3.14
CA ALA A 39 -2.51 19.89 3.16
C ALA A 39 -2.32 19.34 4.58
N GLU A 40 -2.43 20.18 5.61
CA GLU A 40 -2.18 19.83 7.01
C GLU A 40 -3.45 19.86 7.85
N GLN A 41 -3.40 19.14 8.95
CA GLN A 41 -4.35 19.23 10.07
C GLN A 41 -3.55 19.25 11.38
N ALA A 42 -4.09 19.88 12.40
CA ALA A 42 -3.35 20.10 13.63
C ALA A 42 -4.15 19.71 14.88
N VAL A 43 -3.42 19.26 15.90
CA VAL A 43 -3.93 19.05 17.25
C VAL A 43 -3.14 19.96 18.18
N VAL A 44 -3.85 20.74 18.98
CA VAL A 44 -3.26 21.61 19.99
C VAL A 44 -3.08 20.82 21.28
N LEU A 45 -1.86 20.80 21.79
CA LEU A 45 -1.51 20.16 23.05
C LEU A 45 -1.26 21.23 24.11
N GLN A 46 -1.73 20.97 25.31
CA GLN A 46 -1.41 21.78 26.50
C GLN A 46 -0.78 20.87 27.56
N PHE A 47 0.47 21.13 27.89
CA PHE A 47 1.24 20.26 28.79
C PHE A 47 1.23 18.79 28.35
N GLY A 48 1.33 18.52 27.04
CA GLY A 48 1.32 17.19 26.45
C GLY A 48 -0.08 16.53 26.33
N LYS A 49 -1.16 17.19 26.78
CA LYS A 49 -2.53 16.70 26.64
C LYS A 49 -3.25 17.44 25.52
N PRO A 50 -3.99 16.75 24.65
CA PRO A 50 -4.79 17.40 23.62
C PRO A 50 -5.91 18.25 24.25
N VAL A 51 -6.07 19.45 23.72
CA VAL A 51 -7.08 20.42 24.17
C VAL A 51 -7.85 20.95 22.96
N GLY A 52 -9.17 20.91 23.05
CA GLY A 52 -10.08 21.33 21.98
C GLY A 52 -10.19 20.32 20.85
N ASP A 53 -10.91 20.70 19.82
CA ASP A 53 -11.11 19.90 18.62
C ASP A 53 -9.90 20.03 17.67
N PRO A 54 -9.61 19.01 16.86
CA PRO A 54 -8.58 19.08 15.83
C PRO A 54 -8.88 20.20 14.83
N VAL A 55 -7.88 21.01 14.53
CA VAL A 55 -7.96 22.09 13.56
C VAL A 55 -7.71 21.51 12.16
N ARG A 56 -8.71 21.63 11.27
CA ARG A 56 -8.67 21.11 9.90
C ARG A 56 -8.75 22.18 8.83
N GLU A 57 -9.08 23.41 9.23
CA GLU A 57 -9.22 24.55 8.33
C GLU A 57 -7.86 25.22 8.15
N ALA A 58 -7.49 25.47 6.89
CA ALA A 58 -6.30 26.22 6.56
C ALA A 58 -6.43 27.68 6.97
N GLY A 59 -5.33 28.30 7.34
CA GLY A 59 -5.33 29.70 7.69
C GLY A 59 -4.54 30.02 8.95
N LEU A 60 -4.79 31.22 9.47
CA LEU A 60 -4.14 31.74 10.67
C LEU A 60 -4.94 31.34 11.91
N HIS A 61 -4.28 30.64 12.81
CA HIS A 61 -4.84 30.20 14.10
C HIS A 61 -4.00 30.72 15.25
N PHE A 62 -4.63 30.82 16.40
CA PHE A 62 -4.00 31.34 17.61
C PHE A 62 -3.81 30.23 18.65
N LYS A 63 -2.70 30.30 19.38
CA LYS A 63 -2.41 29.40 20.49
C LYS A 63 -1.91 30.20 21.69
N GLN A 64 -2.01 29.63 22.90
CA GLN A 64 -1.44 30.24 24.09
C GLN A 64 0.09 30.12 24.06
N PRO A 65 0.82 31.25 24.15
CA PRO A 65 2.30 31.22 24.11
C PRO A 65 2.84 30.43 25.28
N PHE A 66 3.95 29.72 25.05
CA PHE A 66 4.72 28.94 26.05
C PHE A 66 4.00 27.74 26.67
N ILE A 67 2.67 27.64 26.57
CA ILE A 67 1.86 26.60 27.22
C ILE A 67 1.34 25.59 26.19
N GLN A 68 0.99 26.07 24.99
CA GLN A 68 0.41 25.23 23.95
C GLN A 68 1.42 24.91 22.84
N GLU A 69 1.47 23.62 22.48
CA GLU A 69 2.23 23.09 21.36
C GLU A 69 1.26 22.63 20.27
N VAL A 70 1.59 22.88 19.01
CA VAL A 70 0.80 22.46 17.87
C VAL A 70 1.50 21.27 17.19
N ARG A 71 0.82 20.12 17.17
CA ARG A 71 1.24 18.95 16.41
C ARG A 71 0.51 18.93 15.08
N ARG A 72 1.26 18.93 13.98
CA ARG A 72 0.75 18.91 12.61
C ARG A 72 0.84 17.52 12.05
N PHE A 73 -0.17 17.15 11.26
CA PHE A 73 -0.27 15.88 10.57
C PHE A 73 -0.69 16.14 9.13
N ASP A 74 -0.19 15.32 8.21
CA ASP A 74 -0.58 15.38 6.80
C ASP A 74 -2.06 14.96 6.64
N LYS A 75 -2.83 15.74 5.86
CA LYS A 75 -4.24 15.49 5.53
C LYS A 75 -4.39 14.76 4.19
N ARG A 76 -3.32 14.73 3.39
CA ARG A 76 -3.27 14.10 2.07
C ARG A 76 -3.28 12.58 2.18
N ILE A 77 -3.49 11.95 1.03
CA ILE A 77 -3.35 10.51 0.91
C ILE A 77 -1.86 10.16 0.84
N LEU A 78 -1.43 9.35 1.77
CA LEU A 78 -0.07 8.83 1.89
C LEU A 78 0.01 7.43 1.28
N ALA A 79 1.18 7.09 0.76
CA ALA A 79 1.46 5.75 0.26
C ALA A 79 2.10 4.90 1.36
N TRP A 80 1.73 3.63 1.38
CA TRP A 80 2.39 2.59 2.11
C TRP A 80 2.82 1.49 1.13
N ASP A 81 4.03 0.99 1.26
CA ASP A 81 4.61 -0.06 0.43
C ASP A 81 5.22 -1.11 1.35
N GLY A 82 4.56 -2.27 1.42
CA GLY A 82 5.00 -3.37 2.29
C GLY A 82 6.14 -4.16 1.68
N ASP A 83 6.88 -4.84 2.53
CA ASP A 83 7.90 -5.79 2.10
C ASP A 83 7.25 -7.06 1.53
N PRO A 84 7.86 -7.71 0.52
CA PRO A 84 7.35 -8.95 -0.02
C PRO A 84 7.32 -10.07 1.03
N ASN A 85 6.15 -10.56 1.37
CA ASN A 85 5.93 -11.63 2.34
C ASN A 85 5.65 -12.97 1.68
N GLN A 86 6.17 -14.06 2.26
CA GLN A 86 5.89 -15.43 1.83
C GLN A 86 4.65 -15.95 2.54
N VAL A 87 3.64 -16.33 1.78
CA VAL A 87 2.35 -16.78 2.29
C VAL A 87 1.96 -18.09 1.61
N PRO A 88 1.51 -19.13 2.36
CA PRO A 88 0.91 -20.31 1.76
C PRO A 88 -0.49 -20.01 1.23
N THR A 89 -0.86 -20.60 0.12
CA THR A 89 -2.25 -20.61 -0.39
C THR A 89 -3.05 -21.79 0.21
N SER A 90 -4.37 -21.83 -0.04
CA SER A 90 -5.20 -22.98 0.35
C SER A 90 -4.72 -24.30 -0.28
N GLY A 91 -4.10 -24.24 -1.46
CA GLY A 91 -3.45 -25.37 -2.15
C GLY A 91 -2.10 -25.78 -1.56
N ARG A 92 -1.65 -25.15 -0.46
CA ARG A 92 -0.32 -25.36 0.16
C ARG A 92 0.87 -24.94 -0.70
N GLU A 93 0.64 -24.13 -1.69
CA GLU A 93 1.70 -23.53 -2.50
C GLU A 93 2.17 -22.23 -1.83
N PHE A 94 3.49 -22.08 -1.70
CA PHE A 94 4.07 -20.86 -1.16
C PHE A 94 4.28 -19.84 -2.26
N ILE A 95 3.71 -18.65 -2.06
CA ILE A 95 3.87 -17.51 -2.95
C ILE A 95 4.46 -16.32 -2.20
N SER A 96 5.27 -15.54 -2.90
CA SER A 96 5.72 -14.23 -2.45
C SER A 96 4.72 -13.19 -2.90
N VAL A 97 4.17 -12.45 -1.94
CA VAL A 97 3.14 -11.43 -2.16
C VAL A 97 3.71 -10.07 -1.81
N ASP A 98 3.67 -9.16 -2.76
CA ASP A 98 4.06 -7.77 -2.62
C ASP A 98 2.78 -6.91 -2.62
N THR A 99 2.59 -6.12 -1.55
CA THR A 99 1.35 -5.37 -1.29
C THR A 99 1.65 -3.89 -1.14
N THR A 100 0.75 -3.05 -1.63
CA THR A 100 0.80 -1.59 -1.44
C THR A 100 -0.56 -1.08 -1.02
N ALA A 101 -0.58 -0.01 -0.25
CA ALA A 101 -1.81 0.64 0.18
C ALA A 101 -1.71 2.16 0.09
N ARG A 102 -2.88 2.80 0.07
CA ARG A 102 -3.02 4.23 0.23
C ARG A 102 -3.87 4.50 1.45
N TRP A 103 -3.44 5.40 2.28
CA TRP A 103 -4.07 5.71 3.54
C TRP A 103 -4.05 7.20 3.84
N ARG A 104 -4.87 7.63 4.77
CA ARG A 104 -4.88 9.01 5.27
C ARG A 104 -5.32 9.06 6.74
N ILE A 105 -4.96 10.13 7.41
CA ILE A 105 -5.36 10.39 8.78
C ILE A 105 -6.73 11.09 8.76
N ILE A 106 -7.78 10.43 9.22
CA ILE A 106 -9.13 11.00 9.32
C ILE A 106 -9.45 11.59 10.68
N ASP A 107 -8.82 11.06 11.73
CA ASP A 107 -8.97 11.55 13.10
C ASP A 107 -7.58 11.77 13.71
N PRO A 108 -7.03 12.99 13.63
CA PRO A 108 -5.69 13.28 14.13
C PRO A 108 -5.59 13.19 15.65
N LEU A 109 -6.71 13.31 16.38
CA LEU A 109 -6.71 13.13 17.82
C LEU A 109 -6.52 11.67 18.21
N LYS A 110 -7.30 10.76 17.62
CA LYS A 110 -7.11 9.30 17.81
C LYS A 110 -5.74 8.87 17.33
N PHE A 111 -5.29 9.37 16.19
CA PHE A 111 -3.98 9.09 15.64
C PHE A 111 -2.86 9.47 16.61
N LEU A 112 -2.90 10.66 17.16
CA LEU A 112 -1.93 11.12 18.15
C LEU A 112 -1.92 10.27 19.42
N GLN A 113 -3.10 9.86 19.90
CA GLN A 113 -3.24 9.08 21.13
C GLN A 113 -2.80 7.61 20.98
N SER A 114 -2.99 7.02 19.80
CA SER A 114 -2.76 5.59 19.56
C SER A 114 -1.43 5.29 18.88
N VAL A 115 -1.02 6.14 17.95
CA VAL A 115 0.14 5.90 17.06
C VAL A 115 1.23 6.94 17.24
N SER A 116 0.86 8.20 17.53
CA SER A 116 1.74 9.34 17.82
C SER A 116 2.43 9.97 16.62
N ASN A 117 2.90 9.22 15.63
CA ASN A 117 3.62 9.72 14.46
C ASN A 117 3.49 8.79 13.24
N GLU A 118 3.90 9.26 12.06
CA GLU A 118 3.80 8.53 10.80
C GLU A 118 4.68 7.28 10.73
N ILE A 119 5.84 7.27 11.38
CA ILE A 119 6.73 6.10 11.40
C ILE A 119 6.07 4.95 12.16
N ALA A 120 5.48 5.25 13.31
CA ALA A 120 4.73 4.25 14.07
C ALA A 120 3.45 3.82 13.33
N ALA A 121 2.84 4.71 12.54
CA ALA A 121 1.72 4.36 11.67
C ALA A 121 2.12 3.34 10.59
N GLN A 122 3.29 3.51 9.97
CA GLN A 122 3.80 2.55 9.01
C GLN A 122 3.95 1.16 9.63
N SER A 123 4.55 1.05 10.81
CA SER A 123 4.66 -0.24 11.50
C SER A 123 3.30 -0.87 11.83
N ARG A 124 2.28 -0.05 12.15
CA ARG A 124 0.92 -0.55 12.36
C ARG A 124 0.26 -1.01 11.08
N LEU A 125 0.53 -0.30 9.97
CA LEU A 125 0.07 -0.70 8.63
C LEU A 125 0.72 -2.03 8.22
N ASP A 126 2.04 -2.19 8.46
CA ASP A 126 2.76 -3.44 8.22
C ASP A 126 2.08 -4.59 8.97
N ASP A 127 1.92 -4.48 10.29
CA ASP A 127 1.35 -5.52 11.14
C ASP A 127 -0.07 -5.94 10.68
N ILE A 128 -0.94 -4.96 10.42
CA ILE A 128 -2.36 -5.20 10.14
C ILE A 128 -2.56 -5.64 8.69
N ILE A 129 -1.96 -4.98 7.72
CA ILE A 129 -2.15 -5.33 6.31
C ILE A 129 -1.56 -6.70 6.04
N ASP A 130 -0.36 -6.98 6.54
CA ASP A 130 0.29 -8.28 6.35
C ASP A 130 -0.49 -9.42 6.99
N SER A 131 -1.05 -9.20 8.19
CA SER A 131 -1.90 -10.18 8.84
C SER A 131 -3.15 -10.47 8.02
N VAL A 132 -3.89 -9.43 7.60
CA VAL A 132 -5.12 -9.59 6.82
C VAL A 132 -4.84 -10.20 5.44
N VAL A 133 -3.77 -9.79 4.78
CA VAL A 133 -3.34 -10.36 3.49
C VAL A 133 -3.01 -11.83 3.63
N ARG A 134 -2.28 -12.21 4.67
CA ARG A 134 -1.94 -13.60 4.96
C ARG A 134 -3.18 -14.45 5.19
N ASP A 135 -4.12 -13.98 6.01
CA ASP A 135 -5.34 -14.71 6.33
C ASP A 135 -6.21 -14.93 5.08
N GLU A 136 -6.44 -13.90 4.29
CA GLU A 136 -7.25 -13.97 3.07
C GLU A 136 -6.59 -14.83 1.98
N ILE A 137 -5.27 -14.74 1.81
CA ILE A 137 -4.53 -15.52 0.82
C ILE A 137 -4.47 -16.99 1.24
N SER A 138 -4.23 -17.28 2.51
CA SER A 138 -4.16 -18.66 3.01
C SER A 138 -5.50 -19.41 2.89
N ALA A 139 -6.60 -18.67 2.89
CA ALA A 139 -7.94 -19.22 2.67
C ALA A 139 -8.36 -19.32 1.19
N THR A 140 -7.51 -18.86 0.26
CA THR A 140 -7.88 -18.69 -1.16
C THR A 140 -6.94 -19.51 -2.06
N ASP A 141 -7.50 -20.12 -3.12
CA ASP A 141 -6.73 -20.85 -4.13
C ASP A 141 -5.93 -19.88 -5.02
N LEU A 142 -4.75 -20.30 -5.46
CA LEU A 142 -3.87 -19.49 -6.30
C LEU A 142 -4.56 -18.95 -7.56
N VAL A 143 -5.41 -19.74 -8.18
CA VAL A 143 -6.17 -19.35 -9.38
C VAL A 143 -7.06 -18.14 -9.10
N GLU A 144 -7.70 -18.10 -7.93
CA GLU A 144 -8.57 -17.00 -7.49
C GLU A 144 -7.79 -15.72 -7.15
N ILE A 145 -6.55 -15.88 -6.67
CA ILE A 145 -5.66 -14.75 -6.33
C ILE A 145 -5.15 -14.06 -7.61
N VAL A 146 -4.84 -14.86 -8.64
CA VAL A 146 -4.22 -14.38 -9.88
C VAL A 146 -5.28 -13.85 -10.84
N ARG A 147 -6.41 -14.55 -10.99
CA ARG A 147 -7.40 -14.29 -12.03
C ARG A 147 -8.49 -13.31 -11.60
N SER A 148 -8.98 -12.58 -12.59
CA SER A 148 -10.19 -11.76 -12.45
C SER A 148 -11.44 -12.63 -12.62
N ALA A 149 -12.52 -12.30 -11.92
CA ALA A 149 -13.82 -12.97 -12.09
C ALA A 149 -14.42 -12.80 -13.50
N SER A 150 -13.98 -11.79 -14.24
CA SER A 150 -14.39 -11.56 -15.65
C SER A 150 -13.58 -12.38 -16.65
N TRP A 151 -12.59 -13.14 -16.19
CA TRP A 151 -11.80 -13.99 -17.09
C TRP A 151 -12.60 -15.24 -17.42
N SER A 152 -13.02 -15.37 -18.67
CA SER A 152 -13.64 -16.56 -19.24
C SER A 152 -12.70 -17.16 -20.27
N VAL A 153 -12.50 -18.47 -20.21
CA VAL A 153 -11.80 -19.21 -21.27
C VAL A 153 -12.74 -19.26 -22.45
N THR A 154 -12.34 -18.68 -23.57
CA THR A 154 -13.09 -18.75 -24.82
C THR A 154 -12.87 -20.14 -25.45
N GLU A 155 -13.85 -20.67 -26.18
CA GLU A 155 -13.66 -21.94 -26.96
C GLU A 155 -12.44 -21.87 -27.90
N GLU A 156 -12.11 -20.69 -28.36
CA GLU A 156 -10.96 -20.42 -29.21
C GLU A 156 -9.63 -20.53 -28.44
N ASP A 157 -9.60 -20.14 -27.16
CA ASP A 157 -8.48 -20.35 -26.27
C ASP A 157 -8.31 -21.86 -25.94
N LEU A 158 -9.42 -22.56 -25.76
CA LEU A 158 -9.42 -24.03 -25.60
C LEU A 158 -8.88 -24.74 -26.84
N ARG A 159 -9.24 -24.31 -28.04
CA ARG A 159 -8.69 -24.88 -29.30
C ARG A 159 -7.20 -24.58 -29.49
N ARG A 160 -6.73 -23.44 -29.03
CA ARG A 160 -5.28 -23.12 -29.03
C ARG A 160 -4.52 -23.94 -27.99
N VAL A 161 -5.19 -24.32 -26.89
CA VAL A 161 -4.64 -25.16 -25.81
C VAL A 161 -4.72 -26.65 -26.16
N ASP A 162 -5.62 -27.07 -27.08
CA ASP A 162 -5.76 -28.46 -27.54
C ASP A 162 -4.49 -29.03 -28.20
N VAL A 163 -3.58 -28.15 -28.63
CA VAL A 163 -2.22 -28.53 -29.04
C VAL A 163 -1.34 -28.91 -27.85
N VAL A 164 -1.77 -28.64 -26.60
CA VAL A 164 -0.99 -28.80 -25.37
C VAL A 164 -1.83 -29.33 -24.20
N THR A 165 -2.71 -30.29 -24.43
CA THR A 165 -3.37 -31.01 -23.34
C THR A 165 -2.37 -31.83 -22.55
N VAL A 166 -1.88 -31.23 -21.47
CA VAL A 166 -1.06 -31.91 -20.48
C VAL A 166 -2.01 -32.55 -19.48
N GLU A 167 -2.07 -33.87 -19.47
CA GLU A 167 -2.81 -34.62 -18.47
C GLU A 167 -2.32 -34.24 -17.07
N GLY A 168 -3.08 -33.44 -16.35
CA GLY A 168 -2.90 -33.15 -14.92
C GLY A 168 -2.68 -31.69 -14.51
N GLY A 169 -2.09 -30.83 -15.34
CA GLY A 169 -1.81 -29.42 -14.98
C GLY A 169 -2.92 -28.43 -15.36
N ASP A 170 -3.56 -28.66 -16.50
CA ASP A 170 -4.49 -27.70 -17.08
C ASP A 170 -5.90 -27.72 -16.47
N LYS A 171 -6.30 -28.81 -15.80
CA LYS A 171 -7.61 -28.89 -15.12
C LYS A 171 -7.72 -27.88 -13.98
N GLU A 172 -6.63 -27.55 -13.31
CA GLU A 172 -6.63 -26.55 -12.24
C GLU A 172 -6.70 -25.14 -12.79
N LEU A 173 -6.08 -24.91 -13.94
CA LEU A 173 -6.16 -23.65 -14.68
C LEU A 173 -7.53 -23.38 -15.30
N MET A 174 -8.34 -24.40 -15.53
CA MET A 174 -9.68 -24.31 -16.11
C MET A 174 -10.80 -24.19 -15.06
N LYS A 175 -10.48 -24.27 -13.76
CA LYS A 175 -11.49 -24.07 -12.73
C LYS A 175 -12.16 -22.71 -12.87
N PRO A 176 -13.50 -22.64 -12.79
CA PRO A 176 -14.20 -21.37 -12.86
C PRO A 176 -13.84 -20.51 -11.63
N VAL A 177 -13.54 -19.25 -11.89
CA VAL A 177 -13.21 -18.27 -10.85
C VAL A 177 -14.50 -17.87 -10.11
N LYS A 178 -14.58 -18.15 -8.82
CA LYS A 178 -15.74 -17.84 -7.96
C LYS A 178 -15.64 -16.47 -7.32
N VAL A 179 -14.48 -16.13 -6.80
CA VAL A 179 -14.21 -14.89 -6.09
C VAL A 179 -13.43 -13.92 -6.97
N GLY A 180 -12.27 -14.34 -7.43
CA GLY A 180 -11.35 -13.56 -8.25
C GLY A 180 -10.63 -12.44 -7.49
N ARG A 181 -9.50 -12.02 -8.06
CA ARG A 181 -8.58 -11.04 -7.48
C ARG A 181 -9.26 -9.75 -6.98
N GLN A 182 -10.25 -9.26 -7.72
CA GLN A 182 -10.92 -8.00 -7.35
C GLN A 182 -11.75 -8.12 -6.07
N LYS A 183 -12.50 -9.23 -5.91
CA LYS A 183 -13.27 -9.46 -4.69
C LYS A 183 -12.36 -9.74 -3.50
N LEU A 184 -11.28 -10.49 -3.72
CA LEU A 184 -10.26 -10.75 -2.70
C LEU A 184 -9.65 -9.43 -2.20
N THR A 185 -9.19 -8.56 -3.08
CA THR A 185 -8.62 -7.26 -2.73
C THR A 185 -9.63 -6.39 -1.96
N ARG A 186 -10.92 -6.44 -2.32
CA ARG A 186 -11.98 -5.71 -1.58
C ARG A 186 -12.20 -6.27 -0.17
N ARG A 187 -12.10 -7.59 0.04
CA ARG A 187 -12.19 -8.19 1.37
C ARG A 187 -11.00 -7.77 2.23
N ILE A 188 -9.79 -7.86 1.68
CA ILE A 188 -8.58 -7.39 2.35
C ILE A 188 -8.75 -5.92 2.78
N LEU A 189 -9.19 -5.06 1.88
CA LEU A 189 -9.42 -3.64 2.19
C LEU A 189 -10.47 -3.46 3.29
N ALA A 190 -11.59 -4.19 3.23
CA ALA A 190 -12.67 -4.07 4.23
C ALA A 190 -12.19 -4.49 5.62
N ASN A 191 -11.54 -5.65 5.73
CA ASN A 191 -11.05 -6.20 7.00
C ASN A 191 -9.92 -5.33 7.59
N ALA A 192 -8.98 -4.89 6.77
CA ALA A 192 -7.90 -4.01 7.22
C ALA A 192 -8.43 -2.61 7.62
N ARG A 193 -9.41 -2.06 6.88
CA ARG A 193 -10.03 -0.76 7.19
C ARG A 193 -10.73 -0.77 8.55
N GLU A 194 -11.43 -1.85 8.88
CA GLU A 194 -12.10 -2.00 10.17
C GLU A 194 -11.08 -1.93 11.32
N GLN A 195 -9.98 -2.65 11.20
CA GLN A 195 -8.92 -2.66 12.21
C GLN A 195 -8.18 -1.32 12.30
N MET A 196 -7.97 -0.62 11.17
CA MET A 196 -7.27 0.67 11.15
C MET A 196 -8.09 1.83 11.70
N GLY A 197 -9.41 1.72 11.72
CA GLY A 197 -10.32 2.76 12.23
C GLY A 197 -10.09 3.14 13.69
N GLN A 198 -9.62 2.21 14.52
CA GLN A 198 -9.29 2.48 15.93
C GLN A 198 -8.09 3.41 16.11
N TYR A 199 -7.22 3.51 15.10
CA TYR A 199 -6.03 4.38 15.08
C TYR A 199 -6.28 5.76 14.46
N GLY A 200 -7.52 6.05 14.05
CA GLY A 200 -7.84 7.29 13.34
C GLY A 200 -7.33 7.32 11.89
N ILE A 201 -7.00 6.16 11.33
CA ILE A 201 -6.49 5.96 9.98
C ILE A 201 -7.59 5.39 9.09
N GLU A 202 -7.74 5.93 7.90
CA GLU A 202 -8.56 5.35 6.84
C GLU A 202 -7.67 4.74 5.75
N LEU A 203 -7.87 3.47 5.47
CA LEU A 203 -7.31 2.84 4.26
C LEU A 203 -8.21 3.18 3.07
N VAL A 204 -7.64 3.88 2.09
CA VAL A 204 -8.35 4.27 0.86
C VAL A 204 -8.39 3.11 -0.12
N ASP A 205 -7.24 2.44 -0.30
CA ASP A 205 -7.05 1.34 -1.25
C ASP A 205 -5.94 0.41 -0.78
N VAL A 206 -6.09 -0.88 -1.06
CA VAL A 206 -5.04 -1.90 -0.87
C VAL A 206 -4.93 -2.67 -2.17
N ARG A 207 -3.72 -2.94 -2.64
CA ARG A 207 -3.46 -3.67 -3.88
C ARG A 207 -2.34 -4.67 -3.74
N LEU A 208 -2.55 -5.83 -4.32
CA LEU A 208 -1.48 -6.80 -4.53
C LEU A 208 -0.66 -6.35 -5.76
N LYS A 209 0.61 -5.98 -5.60
CA LYS A 209 1.50 -5.53 -6.68
C LYS A 209 1.99 -6.71 -7.51
N ARG A 210 2.66 -7.64 -6.85
CA ARG A 210 3.30 -8.81 -7.46
C ARG A 210 2.93 -10.06 -6.70
N LEU A 211 2.81 -11.12 -7.46
CA LEU A 211 2.61 -12.48 -6.98
C LEU A 211 3.65 -13.34 -7.69
N ASN A 212 4.60 -13.87 -6.95
CA ASN A 212 5.66 -14.72 -7.50
C ASN A 212 5.71 -16.03 -6.72
N TYR A 213 6.06 -17.11 -7.39
CA TYR A 213 6.51 -18.30 -6.67
C TYR A 213 7.82 -18.00 -5.94
N ILE A 214 8.00 -18.56 -4.76
CA ILE A 214 9.28 -18.52 -4.07
C ILE A 214 10.34 -19.24 -4.92
N GLN A 215 11.62 -18.89 -4.75
CA GLN A 215 12.69 -19.31 -5.64
C GLN A 215 12.82 -20.85 -5.72
N ASP A 216 12.67 -21.53 -4.58
CA ASP A 216 12.78 -23.00 -4.50
C ASP A 216 11.63 -23.70 -5.25
N VAL A 217 10.41 -23.19 -5.11
CA VAL A 217 9.23 -23.71 -5.83
C VAL A 217 9.31 -23.40 -7.32
N ARG A 218 9.80 -22.23 -7.68
CA ARG A 218 9.96 -21.81 -9.08
C ARG A 218 10.86 -22.77 -9.87
N GLN A 219 11.98 -23.18 -9.30
CA GLN A 219 12.87 -24.15 -9.95
C GLN A 219 12.15 -25.47 -10.20
N GLN A 220 11.46 -26.01 -9.20
CA GLN A 220 10.69 -27.26 -9.34
C GLN A 220 9.59 -27.16 -10.40
N VAL A 221 8.89 -26.02 -10.46
CA VAL A 221 7.87 -25.77 -11.48
C VAL A 221 8.48 -25.70 -12.87
N PHE A 222 9.62 -25.03 -13.05
CA PHE A 222 10.32 -24.99 -14.33
C PHE A 222 10.82 -26.37 -14.77
N ASP A 223 11.41 -27.14 -13.87
CA ASP A 223 11.91 -28.50 -14.18
C ASP A 223 10.74 -29.40 -14.58
N ARG A 224 9.61 -29.30 -13.89
CA ARG A 224 8.39 -30.00 -14.27
C ARG A 224 7.86 -29.57 -15.64
N MET A 225 7.79 -28.28 -15.92
CA MET A 225 7.36 -27.76 -17.23
C MET A 225 8.28 -28.24 -18.37
N ILE A 226 9.59 -28.25 -18.15
CA ILE A 226 10.58 -28.76 -19.13
C ILE A 226 10.31 -30.22 -19.40
N SER A 227 10.16 -31.04 -18.34
CA SER A 227 9.91 -32.47 -18.46
C SER A 227 8.58 -32.76 -19.18
N GLU A 228 7.54 -32.00 -18.90
CA GLU A 228 6.24 -32.10 -19.58
C GLU A 228 6.35 -31.73 -21.07
N ARG A 229 7.06 -30.65 -21.40
CA ARG A 229 7.31 -30.26 -22.81
C ARG A 229 8.09 -31.31 -23.57
N GLN A 230 9.10 -31.92 -22.97
CA GLN A 230 9.86 -33.00 -23.56
C GLN A 230 8.97 -34.22 -23.83
N ARG A 231 8.13 -34.63 -22.87
CA ARG A 231 7.18 -35.73 -23.04
C ARG A 231 6.18 -35.48 -24.16
N ILE A 232 5.66 -34.26 -24.29
CA ILE A 232 4.76 -33.88 -25.38
C ILE A 232 5.48 -33.97 -26.74
N ALA A 233 6.71 -33.44 -26.82
CA ALA A 233 7.53 -33.49 -28.04
C ALA A 233 7.81 -34.92 -28.45
N GLU A 234 8.10 -35.82 -27.51
CA GLU A 234 8.31 -37.25 -27.78
C GLU A 234 7.04 -37.94 -28.26
N LYS A 235 5.87 -37.61 -27.64
CA LYS A 235 4.57 -38.14 -28.08
C LYS A 235 4.29 -37.77 -29.53
N HIS A 236 4.39 -36.47 -29.89
CA HIS A 236 4.20 -36.03 -31.27
C HIS A 236 5.19 -36.62 -32.26
N ARG A 237 6.46 -36.81 -31.84
CA ARG A 237 7.45 -37.48 -32.66
C ARG A 237 7.08 -38.95 -32.90
N SER A 238 6.65 -39.65 -31.86
CA SER A 238 6.18 -41.01 -31.93
C SER A 238 4.94 -41.19 -32.83
N GLU A 239 3.97 -40.26 -32.68
CA GLU A 239 2.76 -40.23 -33.53
C GLU A 239 3.11 -39.93 -34.99
N GLY A 240 4.06 -39.00 -35.25
CA GLY A 240 4.53 -38.68 -36.58
C GLY A 240 5.30 -39.84 -37.26
N VAL A 241 6.06 -40.59 -36.50
CA VAL A 241 6.79 -41.81 -37.02
C VAL A 241 5.81 -42.95 -37.30
N GLY A 242 4.72 -43.06 -36.52
CA GLY A 242 3.68 -44.09 -36.71
C GLY A 242 2.65 -43.78 -37.81
N ALA A 243 2.58 -42.56 -38.31
CA ALA A 243 1.62 -42.15 -39.34
C ALA A 243 1.90 -42.67 -40.76
N PRO A 244 3.18 -42.69 -41.25
CA PRO A 244 3.51 -43.18 -42.61
C PRO A 244 3.07 -44.60 -42.88
N PRO A 245 3.26 -45.57 -42.03
CA PRO A 245 2.85 -46.98 -42.29
C PRO A 245 1.30 -47.12 -42.41
N ARG A 246 0.54 -46.25 -41.76
CA ARG A 246 -0.93 -46.25 -41.88
C ARG A 246 -1.42 -45.64 -43.20
N ILE A 247 -0.71 -44.71 -43.77
CA ILE A 247 -1.05 -44.07 -45.04
C ILE A 247 -0.69 -45.00 -46.20
N GLU A 248 0.47 -45.68 -46.10
CA GLU A 248 0.91 -46.66 -47.11
C GLU A 248 0.04 -47.94 -47.12
N GLY A 249 -0.56 -48.31 -45.99
CA GLY A 249 -1.43 -49.50 -45.87
C GLY A 249 -2.90 -49.25 -46.22
N ALA A 250 -3.33 -48.03 -46.57
CA ALA A 250 -4.66 -47.77 -47.02
C ALA A 250 -4.83 -48.19 -48.49
N PRO A 251 -5.75 -49.14 -48.84
CA PRO A 251 -5.94 -49.54 -50.23
C PRO A 251 -6.47 -48.34 -51.03
N SER A 252 -5.84 -48.08 -52.16
CA SER A 252 -6.35 -47.11 -53.15
C SER A 252 -7.72 -47.55 -53.67
N PRO A 253 -8.72 -46.63 -53.82
CA PRO A 253 -10.02 -46.95 -54.33
C PRO A 253 -10.03 -47.39 -55.78
#